data_76bbb07acea498c8c90672136d937ac3
#
_entry.id   76bbb07acea498c8c90672136d937ac3
#
_cell.length_a   1.000
_cell.length_b   1.000
_cell.length_c   1.000
_cell.angle_alpha   90.00
_cell.angle_beta   90.00
_cell.angle_gamma   90.00
#
_symmetry.space_group_name_H-M   'P 1'
#
loop_
_entity.id
_entity.type
_entity.pdbx_description
1 polymer ?
#
loop_
_entity_poly.entity_id
_entity_poly.type
_entity_poly.pdbx_seq_one_letter_code
_entity_poly.pdbx_strand_id
1 'polypeptide(L)'
;MEEKEGIDQMVLRIGINGFGRIGRVTYRALLEKGAQVVAINDLTDSKTLAHLLRYDSLYDKLPFEVRASNSSIFVNGNEIRTFWEKEPEKVPWGDLGVEVVIESTGVFRDKEGASRHLKAGASRVIVTAPMKDPDLTVVMGVNEEQFQPGKHRILSNASCTTNALAPIAQVLQRNFGVEKALINTTHAYTNDQRLLDYPHGDLRRSRAAFLSLIPTSTGAARTVGEVIPDLQGRIDGFAVRVPVPVVSLLDVVALLERRKVTVEEVNAALQRAAEEMPGILSYSEEPLVSVDYRRSPYSSVVDGLSTMVVGGNMARVVSWYDNEWSYSSRIADLALYIKMREMEEREAMVAGGRRDRCE
;
A
#
# COMPACT_ATOMS: atom_id res chain seq x y z
N MET A 1 12.19 -34.14 -12.57
CA MET A 1 12.86 -32.85 -12.89
C MET A 1 11.83 -31.85 -13.45
N GLU A 2 10.98 -32.25 -14.38
CA GLU A 2 9.93 -31.37 -14.96
C GLU A 2 8.91 -30.82 -13.97
N GLU A 3 8.49 -31.58 -12.94
CA GLU A 3 7.58 -31.07 -11.88
C GLU A 3 8.21 -29.98 -10.99
N LYS A 4 9.53 -30.03 -10.74
CA LYS A 4 10.23 -29.00 -9.99
C LYS A 4 10.43 -27.73 -10.81
N GLU A 5 10.70 -27.85 -12.12
CA GLU A 5 10.80 -26.71 -13.03
C GLU A 5 9.43 -26.00 -13.20
N GLY A 6 8.33 -26.74 -13.22
CA GLY A 6 6.98 -26.18 -13.29
C GLY A 6 6.56 -25.39 -12.03
N ILE A 7 6.94 -25.87 -10.84
CA ILE A 7 6.65 -25.19 -9.57
C ILE A 7 7.51 -23.91 -9.40
N ASP A 8 8.76 -23.94 -9.84
CA ASP A 8 9.68 -22.80 -9.74
C ASP A 8 9.26 -21.62 -10.66
N GLN A 9 8.56 -21.90 -11.77
CA GLN A 9 7.98 -20.88 -12.65
C GLN A 9 6.72 -20.20 -12.11
N MET A 10 6.07 -20.75 -11.08
CA MET A 10 4.88 -20.18 -10.45
C MET A 10 5.17 -19.21 -9.29
N VAL A 11 6.38 -19.23 -8.75
CA VAL A 11 6.72 -18.39 -7.58
C VAL A 11 7.20 -17.02 -8.03
N LEU A 12 6.45 -15.98 -7.66
CA LEU A 12 6.84 -14.58 -7.91
C LEU A 12 8.15 -14.24 -7.17
N ARG A 13 9.17 -13.82 -7.91
CA ARG A 13 10.48 -13.42 -7.38
C ARG A 13 10.54 -11.91 -7.20
N ILE A 14 10.67 -11.46 -5.96
CA ILE A 14 10.58 -10.06 -5.58
C ILE A 14 11.94 -9.54 -5.12
N GLY A 15 12.29 -8.33 -5.57
CA GLY A 15 13.35 -7.50 -5.00
C GLY A 15 12.76 -6.35 -4.17
N ILE A 16 13.43 -5.96 -3.10
CA ILE A 16 13.04 -4.78 -2.30
C ILE A 16 14.18 -3.78 -2.32
N ASN A 17 13.92 -2.57 -2.83
CA ASN A 17 14.85 -1.45 -2.76
C ASN A 17 14.43 -0.50 -1.64
N GLY A 18 15.27 -0.37 -0.60
CA GLY A 18 14.96 0.30 0.66
C GLY A 18 14.30 -0.64 1.68
N PHE A 19 15.07 -1.06 2.68
CA PHE A 19 14.58 -1.97 3.73
C PHE A 19 14.32 -1.23 5.05
N GLY A 20 13.75 0.00 4.91
CA GLY A 20 13.24 0.83 5.99
C GLY A 20 11.97 0.25 6.64
N ARG A 21 11.16 1.09 7.30
CA ARG A 21 9.88 0.63 7.91
C ARG A 21 9.00 -0.11 6.92
N ILE A 22 8.62 0.55 5.81
CA ILE A 22 7.70 -0.02 4.83
C ILE A 22 8.30 -1.24 4.15
N GLY A 23 9.58 -1.22 3.74
CA GLY A 23 10.24 -2.39 3.14
C GLY A 23 10.20 -3.62 4.04
N ARG A 24 10.48 -3.48 5.35
CA ARG A 24 10.44 -4.60 6.31
C ARG A 24 9.02 -5.08 6.61
N VAL A 25 8.06 -4.18 6.77
CA VAL A 25 6.65 -4.58 7.00
C VAL A 25 6.08 -5.24 5.74
N THR A 26 6.42 -4.73 4.54
CA THR A 26 6.05 -5.38 3.27
C THR A 26 6.68 -6.76 3.13
N TYR A 27 7.95 -6.93 3.52
CA TYR A 27 8.57 -8.26 3.57
C TYR A 27 7.77 -9.23 4.46
N ARG A 28 7.35 -8.80 5.66
CA ARG A 28 6.52 -9.62 6.55
C ARG A 28 5.16 -9.98 5.93
N ALA A 29 4.50 -9.02 5.30
CA ALA A 29 3.23 -9.25 4.60
C ALA A 29 3.38 -10.22 3.41
N LEU A 30 4.46 -10.11 2.64
CA LEU A 30 4.80 -11.04 1.56
C LEU A 30 5.08 -12.45 2.07
N LEU A 31 5.81 -12.56 3.18
CA LEU A 31 6.10 -13.86 3.81
C LEU A 31 4.83 -14.57 4.26
N GLU A 32 3.87 -13.85 4.86
CA GLU A 32 2.57 -14.41 5.24
C GLU A 32 1.74 -14.89 4.04
N LYS A 33 1.94 -14.30 2.88
CA LYS A 33 1.28 -14.68 1.63
C LYS A 33 2.05 -15.70 0.79
N GLY A 34 3.19 -16.20 1.30
CA GLY A 34 4.00 -17.21 0.63
C GLY A 34 4.80 -16.70 -0.58
N ALA A 35 4.93 -15.38 -0.75
CA ALA A 35 5.74 -14.80 -1.82
C ALA A 35 7.24 -14.85 -1.48
N GLN A 36 8.08 -14.96 -2.52
CA GLN A 36 9.52 -15.09 -2.36
C GLN A 36 10.24 -13.76 -2.60
N VAL A 37 10.82 -13.19 -1.54
CA VAL A 37 11.79 -12.10 -1.66
C VAL A 37 13.18 -12.70 -1.81
N VAL A 38 13.84 -12.43 -2.93
CA VAL A 38 15.16 -13.02 -3.27
C VAL A 38 16.32 -12.06 -3.05
N ALA A 39 16.03 -10.76 -3.03
CA ALA A 39 17.06 -9.73 -2.87
C ALA A 39 16.53 -8.48 -2.18
N ILE A 40 17.43 -7.84 -1.43
CA ILE A 40 17.21 -6.55 -0.78
C ILE A 40 18.39 -5.63 -1.15
N ASN A 41 18.09 -4.39 -1.50
CA ASN A 41 19.07 -3.34 -1.60
C ASN A 41 18.78 -2.26 -0.56
N ASP A 42 19.78 -1.92 0.26
CA ASP A 42 19.71 -0.84 1.26
C ASP A 42 21.13 -0.35 1.56
N LEU A 43 21.30 0.87 2.01
CA LEU A 43 22.62 1.41 2.36
C LEU A 43 23.12 0.96 3.73
N THR A 44 22.32 0.17 4.44
CA THR A 44 22.62 -0.39 5.76
C THR A 44 23.13 -1.82 5.63
N ASP A 45 24.06 -2.25 6.48
CA ASP A 45 24.61 -3.60 6.47
C ASP A 45 23.60 -4.70 6.81
N SER A 46 23.85 -5.90 6.30
CA SER A 46 22.96 -7.06 6.44
C SER A 46 22.65 -7.43 7.89
N LYS A 47 23.62 -7.27 8.81
CA LYS A 47 23.45 -7.64 10.23
C LYS A 47 22.45 -6.70 10.91
N THR A 48 22.58 -5.40 10.65
CA THR A 48 21.66 -4.37 11.14
C THR A 48 20.25 -4.57 10.54
N LEU A 49 20.17 -4.83 9.23
CA LEU A 49 18.87 -5.10 8.57
C LEU A 49 18.21 -6.37 9.13
N ALA A 50 18.96 -7.45 9.34
CA ALA A 50 18.45 -8.68 9.93
C ALA A 50 17.96 -8.48 11.37
N HIS A 51 18.70 -7.67 12.18
CA HIS A 51 18.28 -7.32 13.53
C HIS A 51 16.93 -6.57 13.52
N LEU A 52 16.80 -5.54 12.69
CA LEU A 52 15.58 -4.74 12.57
C LEU A 52 14.41 -5.50 11.92
N LEU A 53 14.68 -6.53 11.11
CA LEU A 53 13.65 -7.44 10.60
C LEU A 53 13.15 -8.37 11.71
N ARG A 54 14.08 -8.89 12.54
CA ARG A 54 13.76 -9.82 13.61
C ARG A 54 12.96 -9.16 14.73
N TYR A 55 13.34 -7.94 15.13
CA TYR A 55 12.75 -7.21 16.24
C TYR A 55 12.06 -5.95 15.74
N ASP A 56 10.76 -5.87 15.93
CA ASP A 56 9.96 -4.71 15.55
C ASP A 56 9.20 -4.21 16.78
N SER A 57 9.31 -2.89 17.03
CA SER A 57 8.69 -2.27 18.22
C SER A 57 7.15 -2.23 18.16
N LEU A 58 6.56 -2.36 16.95
CA LEU A 58 5.12 -2.28 16.75
C LEU A 58 4.47 -3.64 16.45
N TYR A 59 5.20 -4.53 15.76
CA TYR A 59 4.66 -5.80 15.25
C TYR A 59 5.35 -7.04 15.83
N ASP A 60 5.99 -6.87 16.96
CA ASP A 60 6.64 -7.93 17.73
C ASP A 60 7.79 -8.63 16.99
N LYS A 61 8.40 -9.59 17.66
CA LYS A 61 9.46 -10.39 17.08
C LYS A 61 8.92 -11.27 15.95
N LEU A 62 9.62 -11.29 14.81
CA LEU A 62 9.30 -12.22 13.74
C LEU A 62 9.36 -13.67 14.25
N PRO A 63 8.32 -14.51 14.05
CA PRO A 63 8.25 -15.87 14.62
C PRO A 63 9.14 -16.90 13.90
N PHE A 64 10.10 -16.43 13.11
CA PHE A 64 11.05 -17.24 12.35
C PHE A 64 12.49 -16.95 12.79
N GLU A 65 13.38 -17.91 12.56
CA GLU A 65 14.80 -17.68 12.73
C GLU A 65 15.31 -16.68 11.70
N VAL A 66 16.05 -15.67 12.15
CA VAL A 66 16.69 -14.69 11.29
C VAL A 66 18.19 -14.69 11.57
N ARG A 67 18.99 -14.98 10.54
CA ARG A 67 20.46 -14.91 10.57
C ARG A 67 20.95 -14.00 9.46
N ALA A 68 22.19 -13.51 9.57
CA ALA A 68 22.84 -12.73 8.55
C ALA A 68 24.27 -13.20 8.29
N SER A 69 24.68 -13.13 7.04
CA SER A 69 26.08 -13.12 6.60
C SER A 69 26.49 -11.71 6.18
N ASN A 70 27.67 -11.55 5.59
CA ASN A 70 28.08 -10.24 5.07
C ASN A 70 27.28 -9.79 3.84
N SER A 71 26.69 -10.71 3.09
CA SER A 71 26.02 -10.43 1.80
C SER A 71 24.61 -11.03 1.70
N SER A 72 24.07 -11.54 2.81
CA SER A 72 22.75 -12.18 2.80
C SER A 72 22.09 -12.13 4.16
N ILE A 73 20.75 -12.13 4.14
CA ILE A 73 19.89 -12.39 5.29
C ILE A 73 19.23 -13.75 5.07
N PHE A 74 19.13 -14.55 6.10
CA PHE A 74 18.47 -15.85 6.08
C PHE A 74 17.24 -15.80 6.99
N VAL A 75 16.07 -16.14 6.45
CA VAL A 75 14.83 -16.24 7.20
C VAL A 75 14.29 -17.65 7.06
N ASN A 76 14.20 -18.37 8.16
CA ASN A 76 13.78 -19.79 8.17
C ASN A 76 14.56 -20.65 7.17
N GLY A 77 15.87 -20.40 7.03
CA GLY A 77 16.77 -21.08 6.09
C GLY A 77 16.77 -20.55 4.67
N ASN A 78 15.79 -19.75 4.26
CA ASN A 78 15.74 -19.14 2.93
C ASN A 78 16.69 -17.97 2.84
N GLU A 79 17.55 -17.97 1.83
CA GLU A 79 18.52 -16.91 1.58
C GLU A 79 17.89 -15.72 0.84
N ILE A 80 18.21 -14.50 1.29
CA ILE A 80 17.88 -13.23 0.66
C ILE A 80 19.19 -12.49 0.46
N ARG A 81 19.59 -12.27 -0.78
CA ARG A 81 20.83 -11.57 -1.08
C ARG A 81 20.72 -10.08 -0.77
N THR A 82 21.76 -9.47 -0.22
CA THR A 82 21.78 -8.05 0.14
C THR A 82 22.80 -7.28 -0.70
N PHE A 83 22.41 -6.09 -1.11
CA PHE A 83 23.19 -5.15 -1.91
C PHE A 83 23.22 -3.78 -1.24
N TRP A 84 24.22 -2.94 -1.57
CA TRP A 84 24.47 -1.61 -0.97
C TRP A 84 24.60 -0.53 -2.05
N GLU A 85 23.79 -0.62 -3.09
CA GLU A 85 23.90 0.26 -4.25
C GLU A 85 23.04 1.51 -4.07
N LYS A 86 23.66 2.70 -4.26
CA LYS A 86 22.92 3.98 -4.31
C LYS A 86 22.15 4.14 -5.61
N GLU A 87 22.66 3.55 -6.67
CA GLU A 87 22.13 3.64 -8.02
C GLU A 87 21.37 2.35 -8.34
N PRO A 88 20.03 2.40 -8.47
CA PRO A 88 19.20 1.22 -8.67
C PRO A 88 19.61 0.35 -9.86
N GLU A 89 20.12 0.93 -10.93
CA GLU A 89 20.58 0.22 -12.12
C GLU A 89 21.83 -0.64 -11.92
N LYS A 90 22.52 -0.49 -10.80
CA LYS A 90 23.67 -1.33 -10.45
C LYS A 90 23.30 -2.58 -9.66
N VAL A 91 22.07 -2.66 -9.18
CA VAL A 91 21.56 -3.87 -8.50
C VAL A 91 21.24 -4.91 -9.56
N PRO A 92 21.77 -6.14 -9.49
CA PRO A 92 21.64 -7.12 -10.58
C PRO A 92 20.26 -7.83 -10.52
N TRP A 93 19.17 -7.09 -10.63
CA TRP A 93 17.81 -7.66 -10.54
C TRP A 93 17.56 -8.74 -11.59
N GLY A 94 18.02 -8.51 -12.83
CA GLY A 94 17.87 -9.47 -13.92
C GLY A 94 18.60 -10.79 -13.67
N ASP A 95 19.87 -10.74 -13.18
CA ASP A 95 20.67 -11.92 -12.88
C ASP A 95 20.07 -12.77 -11.75
N LEU A 96 19.26 -12.14 -10.90
CA LEU A 96 18.57 -12.78 -9.80
C LEU A 96 17.16 -13.24 -10.19
N GLY A 97 16.74 -13.02 -11.43
CA GLY A 97 15.41 -13.34 -11.91
C GLY A 97 14.30 -12.58 -11.19
N VAL A 98 14.57 -11.36 -10.72
CA VAL A 98 13.57 -10.52 -10.05
C VAL A 98 12.55 -10.04 -11.07
N GLU A 99 11.29 -10.41 -10.85
CA GLU A 99 10.17 -10.01 -11.69
C GLU A 99 9.62 -8.63 -11.27
N VAL A 100 9.44 -8.43 -9.96
CA VAL A 100 8.88 -7.20 -9.40
C VAL A 100 9.87 -6.60 -8.39
N VAL A 101 10.22 -5.34 -8.57
CA VAL A 101 10.93 -4.56 -7.54
C VAL A 101 9.93 -3.70 -6.77
N ILE A 102 9.97 -3.81 -5.45
CA ILE A 102 9.26 -2.91 -4.54
C ILE A 102 10.21 -1.76 -4.18
N GLU A 103 9.93 -0.57 -4.72
CA GLU A 103 10.67 0.66 -4.43
C GLU A 103 10.12 1.33 -3.18
N SER A 104 10.82 1.21 -2.06
CA SER A 104 10.42 1.70 -0.74
C SER A 104 11.43 2.62 -0.06
N THR A 105 12.39 3.19 -0.83
CA THR A 105 13.34 4.19 -0.30
C THR A 105 12.69 5.56 -0.07
N GLY A 106 11.60 5.87 -0.77
CA GLY A 106 11.00 7.20 -0.82
C GLY A 106 11.79 8.23 -1.62
N VAL A 107 12.86 7.81 -2.31
CA VAL A 107 13.73 8.66 -3.15
C VAL A 107 13.27 8.67 -4.60
N PHE A 108 13.01 7.50 -5.19
CA PHE A 108 12.68 7.35 -6.60
C PHE A 108 11.16 7.36 -6.81
N ARG A 109 10.55 8.56 -6.76
CA ARG A 109 9.10 8.79 -6.81
C ARG A 109 8.62 9.42 -8.12
N ASP A 110 9.40 9.30 -9.17
CA ASP A 110 9.04 9.66 -10.53
C ASP A 110 9.38 8.54 -11.51
N LYS A 111 8.88 8.66 -12.73
CA LYS A 111 9.05 7.63 -13.76
C LYS A 111 10.52 7.43 -14.14
N GLU A 112 11.31 8.49 -14.17
CA GLU A 112 12.73 8.43 -14.50
C GLU A 112 13.50 7.62 -13.44
N GLY A 113 13.34 7.98 -12.15
CA GLY A 113 13.99 7.28 -11.04
C GLY A 113 13.59 5.81 -10.97
N ALA A 114 12.29 5.52 -11.02
CA ALA A 114 11.77 4.14 -10.96
C ALA A 114 12.20 3.30 -12.16
N SER A 115 12.33 3.89 -13.37
CA SER A 115 12.76 3.16 -14.59
C SER A 115 14.18 2.60 -14.50
N ARG A 116 14.99 3.08 -13.57
CA ARG A 116 16.37 2.60 -13.34
C ARG A 116 16.38 1.13 -12.89
N HIS A 117 15.34 0.68 -12.17
CA HIS A 117 15.18 -0.74 -11.82
C HIS A 117 14.87 -1.61 -13.04
N LEU A 118 14.11 -1.08 -14.03
CA LEU A 118 13.85 -1.79 -15.28
C LEU A 118 15.12 -1.95 -16.11
N LYS A 119 16.01 -0.94 -16.09
CA LYS A 119 17.34 -1.02 -16.75
C LYS A 119 18.23 -2.08 -16.10
N ALA A 120 18.05 -2.33 -14.82
CA ALA A 120 18.72 -3.38 -14.04
C ALA A 120 18.13 -4.78 -14.24
N GLY A 121 17.14 -4.91 -15.12
CA GLY A 121 16.54 -6.19 -15.52
C GLY A 121 15.28 -6.59 -14.78
N ALA A 122 14.73 -5.78 -13.89
CA ALA A 122 13.41 -6.03 -13.32
C ALA A 122 12.32 -5.92 -14.40
N SER A 123 11.29 -6.77 -14.33
CA SER A 123 10.17 -6.69 -15.26
C SER A 123 9.24 -5.53 -14.91
N ARG A 124 9.02 -5.28 -13.62
CA ARG A 124 8.12 -4.24 -13.10
C ARG A 124 8.63 -3.59 -11.83
N VAL A 125 8.07 -2.41 -11.53
CA VAL A 125 8.35 -1.66 -10.31
C VAL A 125 7.04 -1.24 -9.65
N ILE A 126 6.91 -1.50 -8.35
CA ILE A 126 5.85 -0.95 -7.49
C ILE A 126 6.50 0.10 -6.60
N VAL A 127 6.13 1.37 -6.77
CA VAL A 127 6.59 2.46 -5.91
C VAL A 127 5.63 2.61 -4.72
N THR A 128 6.17 2.55 -3.51
CA THR A 128 5.40 2.59 -2.26
C THR A 128 5.14 4.02 -1.77
N ALA A 129 4.79 4.89 -2.68
CA ALA A 129 4.48 6.30 -2.43
C ALA A 129 3.63 6.88 -3.58
N PRO A 130 2.93 8.00 -3.37
CA PRO A 130 2.43 8.80 -4.47
C PRO A 130 3.56 9.17 -5.42
N MET A 131 3.35 8.96 -6.71
CA MET A 131 4.37 9.06 -7.74
C MET A 131 3.99 10.10 -8.78
N LYS A 132 4.98 10.79 -9.33
CA LYS A 132 4.79 11.63 -10.51
C LYS A 132 4.85 10.75 -11.77
N ASP A 133 3.84 10.87 -12.62
CA ASP A 133 3.73 10.21 -13.92
C ASP A 133 3.97 8.66 -13.90
N PRO A 134 3.28 7.88 -13.03
CA PRO A 134 3.31 6.42 -13.11
C PRO A 134 2.64 5.93 -14.40
N ASP A 135 2.88 4.69 -14.79
CA ASP A 135 2.06 4.08 -15.84
C ASP A 135 0.63 3.87 -15.37
N LEU A 136 0.46 3.55 -14.06
CA LEU A 136 -0.84 3.44 -13.40
C LEU A 136 -0.66 3.66 -11.88
N THR A 137 -1.55 4.45 -11.28
CA THR A 137 -1.75 4.45 -9.83
C THR A 137 -2.81 3.42 -9.48
N VAL A 138 -2.49 2.45 -8.62
CA VAL A 138 -3.38 1.34 -8.25
C VAL A 138 -3.76 1.40 -6.78
N VAL A 139 -5.05 1.32 -6.53
CA VAL A 139 -5.64 1.06 -5.21
C VAL A 139 -6.45 -0.23 -5.29
N MET A 140 -5.98 -1.27 -4.61
CA MET A 140 -6.64 -2.57 -4.58
C MET A 140 -8.07 -2.47 -4.05
N GLY A 141 -9.02 -3.12 -4.73
CA GLY A 141 -10.45 -3.05 -4.47
C GLY A 141 -11.14 -1.84 -5.11
N VAL A 142 -10.41 -1.00 -5.87
CA VAL A 142 -10.95 0.21 -6.49
C VAL A 142 -10.73 0.26 -8.00
N ASN A 143 -9.48 0.03 -8.46
CA ASN A 143 -9.14 0.17 -9.88
C ASN A 143 -8.05 -0.78 -10.38
N GLU A 144 -7.74 -1.85 -9.67
CA GLU A 144 -6.72 -2.82 -10.07
C GLU A 144 -7.02 -3.49 -11.41
N GLU A 145 -8.28 -3.59 -11.79
CA GLU A 145 -8.72 -4.15 -13.07
C GLU A 145 -8.22 -3.34 -14.28
N GLN A 146 -7.83 -2.09 -14.07
CA GLN A 146 -7.23 -1.24 -15.11
C GLN A 146 -5.79 -1.66 -15.45
N PHE A 147 -5.19 -2.54 -14.65
CA PHE A 147 -3.84 -3.03 -14.91
C PHE A 147 -3.79 -3.88 -16.18
N GLN A 148 -2.89 -3.52 -17.09
CA GLN A 148 -2.63 -4.21 -18.35
C GLN A 148 -1.17 -4.67 -18.38
N PRO A 149 -0.88 -6.01 -18.35
CA PRO A 149 0.47 -6.54 -18.30
C PRO A 149 1.38 -6.06 -19.43
N GLY A 150 0.87 -5.95 -20.66
CA GLY A 150 1.63 -5.49 -21.83
C GLY A 150 1.99 -3.99 -21.81
N LYS A 151 1.38 -3.18 -20.92
CA LYS A 151 1.48 -1.71 -20.96
C LYS A 151 2.09 -1.11 -19.69
N HIS A 152 1.67 -1.57 -18.52
CA HIS A 152 2.01 -0.92 -17.25
C HIS A 152 3.20 -1.61 -16.59
N ARG A 153 4.34 -0.94 -16.55
CA ARG A 153 5.59 -1.46 -15.96
C ARG A 153 5.98 -0.77 -14.66
N ILE A 154 5.58 0.48 -14.47
CA ILE A 154 5.89 1.30 -13.30
C ILE A 154 4.58 1.72 -12.64
N LEU A 155 4.31 1.17 -11.48
CA LEU A 155 3.06 1.31 -10.76
C LEU A 155 3.28 2.09 -9.46
N SER A 156 2.34 2.97 -9.12
CA SER A 156 2.26 3.58 -7.80
C SER A 156 1.17 2.89 -6.97
N ASN A 157 1.49 2.46 -5.75
CA ASN A 157 0.46 2.00 -4.79
C ASN A 157 -0.13 3.16 -3.97
N ALA A 158 -0.02 4.40 -4.46
CA ALA A 158 -0.51 5.61 -3.79
C ALA A 158 0.04 5.77 -2.36
N SER A 159 -0.79 6.23 -1.41
CA SER A 159 -0.45 6.35 0.01
C SER A 159 -1.36 5.48 0.88
N CYS A 160 -0.96 5.26 2.14
CA CYS A 160 -1.81 4.56 3.12
C CYS A 160 -3.17 5.24 3.31
N THR A 161 -3.19 6.57 3.36
CA THR A 161 -4.44 7.35 3.47
C THR A 161 -5.29 7.25 2.20
N THR A 162 -4.68 7.22 1.01
CA THR A 162 -5.42 7.00 -0.24
C THR A 162 -6.05 5.61 -0.26
N ASN A 163 -5.31 4.58 0.15
CA ASN A 163 -5.84 3.21 0.24
C ASN A 163 -6.98 3.09 1.26
N ALA A 164 -6.96 3.87 2.35
CA ALA A 164 -8.06 3.91 3.31
C ALA A 164 -9.28 4.68 2.77
N LEU A 165 -9.05 5.79 2.07
CA LEU A 165 -10.12 6.69 1.60
C LEU A 165 -10.86 6.16 0.38
N ALA A 166 -10.14 5.64 -0.61
CA ALA A 166 -10.72 5.33 -1.92
C ALA A 166 -11.85 4.29 -1.87
N PRO A 167 -11.76 3.17 -1.10
CA PRO A 167 -12.88 2.24 -0.96
C PRO A 167 -14.14 2.90 -0.39
N ILE A 168 -14.01 3.71 0.68
CA ILE A 168 -15.14 4.43 1.28
C ILE A 168 -15.73 5.44 0.29
N ALA A 169 -14.88 6.23 -0.37
CA ALA A 169 -15.31 7.22 -1.35
C ALA A 169 -16.05 6.58 -2.53
N GLN A 170 -15.60 5.40 -2.99
CA GLN A 170 -16.25 4.61 -4.03
C GLN A 170 -17.64 4.14 -3.60
N VAL A 171 -17.78 3.64 -2.37
CA VAL A 171 -19.09 3.20 -1.82
C VAL A 171 -20.05 4.40 -1.72
N LEU A 172 -19.61 5.52 -1.19
CA LEU A 172 -20.43 6.73 -1.08
C LEU A 172 -20.83 7.25 -2.47
N GLN A 173 -19.91 7.28 -3.43
CA GLN A 173 -20.17 7.71 -4.80
C GLN A 173 -21.20 6.82 -5.49
N ARG A 174 -21.02 5.50 -5.43
CA ARG A 174 -21.89 4.53 -6.11
C ARG A 174 -23.31 4.49 -5.55
N ASN A 175 -23.49 4.65 -4.22
CA ASN A 175 -24.78 4.48 -3.57
C ASN A 175 -25.57 5.79 -3.38
N PHE A 176 -24.87 6.92 -3.26
CA PHE A 176 -25.50 8.19 -2.86
C PHE A 176 -25.12 9.36 -3.77
N GLY A 177 -24.09 9.23 -4.61
CA GLY A 177 -23.45 10.35 -5.30
C GLY A 177 -22.72 11.27 -4.32
N VAL A 178 -21.54 11.73 -4.63
CA VAL A 178 -20.76 12.69 -3.81
C VAL A 178 -20.66 14.01 -4.57
N GLU A 179 -21.34 15.01 -4.08
CA GLU A 179 -21.25 16.38 -4.62
C GLU A 179 -19.88 16.99 -4.30
N LYS A 180 -19.45 16.87 -3.04
CA LYS A 180 -18.13 17.28 -2.53
C LYS A 180 -17.88 16.66 -1.17
N ALA A 181 -16.60 16.55 -0.80
CA ALA A 181 -16.22 16.03 0.51
C ALA A 181 -14.97 16.74 1.07
N LEU A 182 -14.91 16.82 2.38
CA LEU A 182 -13.71 17.18 3.13
C LEU A 182 -13.25 15.97 3.91
N ILE A 183 -11.94 15.73 3.91
CA ILE A 183 -11.32 14.68 4.70
C ILE A 183 -10.35 15.25 5.72
N ASN A 184 -10.31 14.64 6.87
CA ASN A 184 -9.23 14.80 7.83
C ASN A 184 -8.68 13.42 8.22
N THR A 185 -7.36 13.27 8.20
CA THR A 185 -6.75 12.09 8.80
C THR A 185 -5.99 12.48 10.07
N THR A 186 -6.43 11.94 11.20
CA THR A 186 -5.68 11.94 12.46
C THR A 186 -4.66 10.81 12.37
N HIS A 187 -3.42 11.17 12.00
CA HIS A 187 -2.44 10.23 11.50
C HIS A 187 -1.32 9.99 12.51
N ALA A 188 -0.95 8.72 12.70
CA ALA A 188 0.23 8.36 13.46
C ALA A 188 1.49 9.07 12.94
N TYR A 189 2.45 9.35 13.82
CA TYR A 189 3.73 9.91 13.37
C TYR A 189 4.51 8.91 12.49
N THR A 190 5.37 9.43 11.63
CA THR A 190 6.22 8.62 10.76
C THR A 190 7.67 9.12 10.84
N ASN A 191 8.61 8.36 10.27
CA ASN A 191 10.04 8.73 10.23
C ASN A 191 10.31 10.04 9.46
N ASP A 192 9.34 10.58 8.74
CA ASP A 192 9.42 11.91 8.13
C ASP A 192 9.42 13.03 9.18
N GLN A 193 8.88 12.76 10.39
CA GLN A 193 8.81 13.71 11.49
C GLN A 193 10.07 13.67 12.36
N ARG A 194 10.26 14.70 13.17
CA ARG A 194 11.42 14.86 14.03
C ARG A 194 11.12 14.45 15.48
N LEU A 195 12.06 13.79 16.14
CA LEU A 195 11.96 13.48 17.56
C LEU A 195 12.00 14.78 18.39
N LEU A 196 12.96 15.65 18.10
CA LEU A 196 13.09 17.00 18.62
C LEU A 196 13.13 17.99 17.45
N ASP A 197 13.02 19.29 17.76
CA ASP A 197 13.03 20.35 16.75
C ASP A 197 14.27 20.26 15.85
N TYR A 198 14.05 20.05 14.55
CA TYR A 198 15.12 19.90 13.56
C TYR A 198 14.63 20.33 12.16
N PRO A 199 15.46 20.89 11.30
CA PRO A 199 15.06 21.37 9.98
C PRO A 199 14.27 20.33 9.16
N HIS A 200 13.17 20.80 8.57
CA HIS A 200 12.29 20.07 7.65
C HIS A 200 11.69 21.06 6.64
N GLY A 201 11.37 20.60 5.43
CA GLY A 201 10.75 21.43 4.39
C GLY A 201 9.37 21.98 4.79
N ASP A 202 8.59 21.24 5.56
CA ASP A 202 7.40 21.71 6.25
C ASP A 202 7.78 22.14 7.68
N LEU A 203 7.65 23.42 7.99
CA LEU A 203 8.04 23.96 9.30
C LEU A 203 7.22 23.38 10.46
N ARG A 204 5.99 22.93 10.22
CA ARG A 204 5.20 22.25 11.26
C ARG A 204 5.76 20.85 11.55
N ARG A 205 6.21 20.11 10.54
CA ARG A 205 6.89 18.80 10.71
C ARG A 205 8.30 18.92 11.29
N SER A 206 8.87 20.10 11.34
CA SER A 206 10.17 20.34 12.00
C SER A 206 10.12 20.27 13.53
N ARG A 207 8.90 20.26 14.11
CA ARG A 207 8.69 20.25 15.55
C ARG A 207 8.63 18.82 16.10
N ALA A 208 8.86 18.71 17.41
CA ALA A 208 8.90 17.44 18.15
C ALA A 208 7.59 16.65 18.02
N ALA A 209 7.64 15.48 17.38
CA ALA A 209 6.47 14.67 17.05
C ALA A 209 5.70 14.15 18.27
N PHE A 210 6.42 13.83 19.36
CA PHE A 210 5.81 13.25 20.58
C PHE A 210 5.14 14.27 21.50
N LEU A 211 5.34 15.57 21.24
CA LEU A 211 4.81 16.64 22.07
C LEU A 211 3.71 17.46 21.39
N SER A 212 3.40 17.16 20.13
CA SER A 212 2.63 18.08 19.30
C SER A 212 1.54 17.39 18.49
N LEU A 213 0.39 18.05 18.36
CA LEU A 213 -0.54 17.85 17.25
C LEU A 213 -0.05 18.69 16.07
N ILE A 214 0.25 18.08 14.93
CA ILE A 214 0.90 18.74 13.80
C ILE A 214 -0.02 18.73 12.57
N PRO A 215 -0.76 19.81 12.29
CA PRO A 215 -1.50 19.95 11.05
C PRO A 215 -0.53 20.02 9.85
N THR A 216 -0.81 19.27 8.80
CA THR A 216 0.01 19.21 7.59
C THR A 216 -0.83 18.80 6.38
N SER A 217 -0.31 18.97 5.20
CA SER A 217 -0.98 18.57 3.96
C SER A 217 -1.04 17.03 3.80
N THR A 218 -2.04 16.57 3.06
CA THR A 218 -2.12 15.20 2.52
C THR A 218 -2.43 15.25 1.03
N GLY A 219 -1.77 14.40 0.24
CA GLY A 219 -2.07 14.23 -1.19
C GLY A 219 -3.20 13.24 -1.47
N ALA A 220 -3.77 12.62 -0.44
CA ALA A 220 -4.73 11.52 -0.60
C ALA A 220 -5.98 11.92 -1.39
N ALA A 221 -6.53 13.11 -1.12
CA ALA A 221 -7.71 13.61 -1.81
C ALA A 221 -7.49 13.74 -3.33
N ARG A 222 -6.32 14.27 -3.74
CA ARG A 222 -5.95 14.38 -5.16
C ARG A 222 -5.84 13.00 -5.80
N THR A 223 -5.13 12.09 -5.15
CA THR A 223 -4.89 10.74 -5.70
C THR A 223 -6.19 9.93 -5.79
N VAL A 224 -7.17 10.16 -4.91
CA VAL A 224 -8.50 9.54 -5.05
C VAL A 224 -9.18 10.00 -6.36
N GLY A 225 -9.05 11.26 -6.75
CA GLY A 225 -9.55 11.75 -8.06
C GLY A 225 -8.84 11.10 -9.26
N GLU A 226 -7.59 10.64 -9.10
CA GLU A 226 -6.87 9.91 -10.15
C GLU A 226 -7.41 8.47 -10.32
N VAL A 227 -7.77 7.79 -9.24
CA VAL A 227 -8.25 6.39 -9.25
C VAL A 227 -9.77 6.28 -9.37
N ILE A 228 -10.53 7.33 -9.00
CA ILE A 228 -11.97 7.47 -9.16
C ILE A 228 -12.24 8.79 -9.88
N PRO A 229 -12.23 8.83 -11.21
CA PRO A 229 -12.32 10.07 -11.98
C PRO A 229 -13.55 10.95 -11.67
N ASP A 230 -14.68 10.34 -11.33
CA ASP A 230 -15.91 11.06 -10.95
C ASP A 230 -15.74 11.95 -9.71
N LEU A 231 -14.73 11.69 -8.89
CA LEU A 231 -14.42 12.43 -7.68
C LEU A 231 -13.31 13.46 -7.87
N GLN A 232 -12.79 13.62 -9.09
CA GLN A 232 -11.72 14.58 -9.36
C GLN A 232 -12.17 16.01 -9.05
N GLY A 233 -11.42 16.68 -8.17
CA GLY A 233 -11.70 18.06 -7.74
C GLY A 233 -12.89 18.19 -6.77
N ARG A 234 -13.54 17.10 -6.39
CA ARG A 234 -14.66 17.10 -5.43
C ARG A 234 -14.25 16.82 -3.99
N ILE A 235 -13.02 16.33 -3.77
CA ILE A 235 -12.50 15.97 -2.44
C ILE A 235 -11.26 16.81 -2.15
N ASP A 236 -11.17 17.37 -0.94
CA ASP A 236 -9.97 18.02 -0.40
C ASP A 236 -9.85 17.75 1.10
N GLY A 237 -8.72 18.08 1.69
CA GLY A 237 -8.52 17.87 3.12
C GLY A 237 -7.08 18.02 3.59
N PHE A 238 -6.86 17.64 4.85
CA PHE A 238 -5.56 17.76 5.49
C PHE A 238 -5.31 16.60 6.46
N ALA A 239 -4.10 16.54 7.01
CA ALA A 239 -3.73 15.58 8.04
C ALA A 239 -3.39 16.30 9.35
N VAL A 240 -3.70 15.67 10.48
CA VAL A 240 -3.16 16.05 11.80
C VAL A 240 -2.28 14.90 12.27
N ARG A 241 -0.97 15.10 12.35
CA ARG A 241 -0.08 14.12 12.98
C ARG A 241 -0.24 14.19 14.50
N VAL A 242 -0.33 13.01 15.13
CA VAL A 242 -0.55 12.87 16.58
C VAL A 242 0.53 12.00 17.22
N PRO A 243 0.77 12.12 18.54
CA PRO A 243 1.78 11.33 19.27
C PRO A 243 1.40 9.85 19.46
N VAL A 244 1.00 9.17 18.37
CA VAL A 244 0.64 7.75 18.32
C VAL A 244 1.54 7.06 17.30
N PRO A 245 2.14 5.91 17.64
CA PRO A 245 3.17 5.31 16.78
C PRO A 245 2.62 4.61 15.55
N VAL A 246 1.38 4.13 15.60
CA VAL A 246 0.74 3.36 14.51
C VAL A 246 -0.77 3.41 14.69
N VAL A 247 -1.47 3.11 13.62
CA VAL A 247 -2.93 3.23 13.43
C VAL A 247 -3.39 4.67 13.38
N SER A 248 -4.00 5.00 12.27
CA SER A 248 -4.52 6.32 11.94
C SER A 248 -6.05 6.24 11.81
N LEU A 249 -6.70 7.38 12.03
CA LEU A 249 -8.13 7.55 11.84
C LEU A 249 -8.37 8.44 10.62
N LEU A 250 -9.29 8.02 9.76
CA LEU A 250 -9.79 8.81 8.65
C LEU A 250 -11.21 9.30 8.98
N ASP A 251 -11.45 10.59 8.82
CA ASP A 251 -12.74 11.25 8.98
C ASP A 251 -13.15 11.85 7.64
N VAL A 252 -14.25 11.34 7.07
CA VAL A 252 -14.78 11.74 5.76
C VAL A 252 -16.12 12.42 5.98
N VAL A 253 -16.22 13.72 5.63
CA VAL A 253 -17.48 14.45 5.63
C VAL A 253 -17.86 14.74 4.16
N ALA A 254 -18.92 14.09 3.69
CA ALA A 254 -19.38 14.18 2.31
C ALA A 254 -20.79 14.83 2.21
N LEU A 255 -20.93 15.78 1.32
CA LEU A 255 -22.22 16.25 0.86
C LEU A 255 -22.68 15.31 -0.26
N LEU A 256 -23.80 14.63 -0.03
CA LEU A 256 -24.35 13.64 -0.95
C LEU A 256 -25.35 14.27 -1.91
N GLU A 257 -25.39 13.79 -3.15
CA GLU A 257 -26.38 14.19 -4.17
C GLU A 257 -27.77 13.68 -3.78
N ARG A 258 -27.86 12.44 -3.29
CA ARG A 258 -29.10 11.84 -2.78
C ARG A 258 -29.55 12.57 -1.51
N ARG A 259 -30.86 12.84 -1.43
CA ARG A 259 -31.49 13.49 -0.27
C ARG A 259 -32.24 12.45 0.59
N LYS A 260 -32.51 12.79 1.84
CA LYS A 260 -33.20 11.96 2.84
C LYS A 260 -32.45 10.63 3.11
N VAL A 261 -31.13 10.67 3.09
CA VAL A 261 -30.26 9.57 3.47
C VAL A 261 -30.26 9.45 5.00
N THR A 262 -30.26 8.22 5.52
CA THR A 262 -30.17 7.93 6.96
C THR A 262 -28.83 7.30 7.32
N VAL A 263 -28.50 7.26 8.62
CA VAL A 263 -27.30 6.59 9.14
C VAL A 263 -27.32 5.10 8.80
N GLU A 264 -28.49 4.47 8.95
CA GLU A 264 -28.68 3.04 8.68
C GLU A 264 -28.44 2.70 7.21
N GLU A 265 -28.86 3.57 6.28
CA GLU A 265 -28.60 3.36 4.85
C GLU A 265 -27.10 3.47 4.52
N VAL A 266 -26.39 4.45 5.12
CA VAL A 266 -24.94 4.60 4.94
C VAL A 266 -24.20 3.40 5.51
N ASN A 267 -24.51 2.99 6.74
CA ASN A 267 -23.89 1.83 7.38
C ASN A 267 -24.18 0.54 6.61
N ALA A 268 -25.43 0.32 6.17
CA ALA A 268 -25.78 -0.85 5.37
C ALA A 268 -25.04 -0.91 4.02
N ALA A 269 -24.80 0.24 3.38
CA ALA A 269 -24.02 0.29 2.15
C ALA A 269 -22.53 -0.06 2.39
N LEU A 270 -21.95 0.46 3.47
CA LEU A 270 -20.55 0.18 3.84
C LEU A 270 -20.36 -1.27 4.32
N GLN A 271 -21.33 -1.83 5.04
CA GLN A 271 -21.33 -3.22 5.49
C GLN A 271 -21.37 -4.19 4.30
N ARG A 272 -22.27 -3.99 3.34
CA ARG A 272 -22.32 -4.78 2.10
C ARG A 272 -21.01 -4.70 1.32
N ALA A 273 -20.45 -3.48 1.19
CA ALA A 273 -19.18 -3.30 0.52
C ALA A 273 -18.02 -4.00 1.24
N ALA A 274 -18.04 -4.11 2.56
CA ALA A 274 -17.05 -4.88 3.32
C ALA A 274 -17.12 -6.38 3.00
N GLU A 275 -18.32 -6.93 2.75
CA GLU A 275 -18.51 -8.31 2.29
C GLU A 275 -18.04 -8.52 0.85
N GLU A 276 -18.21 -7.52 -0.02
CA GLU A 276 -17.80 -7.55 -1.44
C GLU A 276 -16.28 -7.31 -1.65
N MET A 277 -15.61 -6.64 -0.69
CA MET A 277 -14.18 -6.29 -0.75
C MET A 277 -13.38 -6.95 0.40
N PRO A 278 -13.33 -8.29 0.48
CA PRO A 278 -12.62 -8.99 1.54
C PRO A 278 -11.13 -8.63 1.56
N GLY A 279 -10.59 -8.37 2.76
CA GLY A 279 -9.20 -7.95 2.94
C GLY A 279 -8.92 -6.47 2.61
N ILE A 280 -9.86 -5.75 2.00
CA ILE A 280 -9.74 -4.32 1.66
C ILE A 280 -10.54 -3.47 2.63
N LEU A 281 -11.84 -3.68 2.69
CA LEU A 281 -12.76 -2.94 3.56
C LEU A 281 -13.29 -3.88 4.64
N SER A 282 -13.46 -3.33 5.85
CA SER A 282 -14.13 -4.01 6.96
C SER A 282 -15.07 -3.02 7.65
N TYR A 283 -15.97 -3.55 8.46
CA TYR A 283 -16.97 -2.78 9.20
C TYR A 283 -17.05 -3.28 10.64
N SER A 284 -17.12 -2.37 11.62
CA SER A 284 -17.22 -2.71 13.04
C SER A 284 -18.24 -1.81 13.74
N GLU A 285 -19.00 -2.40 14.67
CA GLU A 285 -19.86 -1.71 15.63
C GLU A 285 -19.35 -1.89 17.07
N GLU A 286 -18.10 -2.31 17.23
CA GLU A 286 -17.48 -2.40 18.54
C GLU A 286 -16.86 -1.05 18.95
N PRO A 287 -16.96 -0.64 20.23
CA PRO A 287 -16.41 0.63 20.70
C PRO A 287 -14.90 0.54 20.94
N LEU A 288 -14.15 0.35 19.85
CA LEU A 288 -12.70 0.16 19.82
C LEU A 288 -11.94 1.47 19.62
N VAL A 289 -10.63 1.42 19.87
CA VAL A 289 -9.70 2.55 19.70
C VAL A 289 -8.50 2.14 18.85
N SER A 290 -7.63 3.07 18.52
CA SER A 290 -6.54 2.87 17.55
C SER A 290 -5.68 1.62 17.82
N VAL A 291 -5.33 1.34 19.09
CA VAL A 291 -4.43 0.22 19.42
C VAL A 291 -5.03 -1.14 19.08
N ASP A 292 -6.35 -1.27 19.05
CA ASP A 292 -7.07 -2.51 18.74
C ASP A 292 -6.96 -2.90 17.25
N TYR A 293 -6.69 -1.92 16.40
CA TYR A 293 -6.53 -2.11 14.96
C TYR A 293 -5.06 -2.31 14.53
N ARG A 294 -4.13 -2.40 15.49
CA ARG A 294 -2.72 -2.69 15.19
C ARG A 294 -2.61 -4.05 14.49
N ARG A 295 -1.86 -4.07 13.37
CA ARG A 295 -1.69 -5.22 12.48
C ARG A 295 -2.97 -5.65 11.74
N SER A 296 -3.99 -4.82 11.72
CA SER A 296 -5.14 -5.05 10.84
C SER A 296 -4.70 -4.99 9.37
N PRO A 297 -5.01 -6.00 8.53
CA PRO A 297 -4.64 -6.00 7.12
C PRO A 297 -5.59 -5.18 6.25
N TYR A 298 -6.73 -4.77 6.76
CA TYR A 298 -7.73 -4.02 6.00
C TYR A 298 -7.25 -2.60 5.71
N SER A 299 -7.42 -2.15 4.47
CA SER A 299 -7.11 -0.76 4.07
C SER A 299 -7.93 0.24 4.86
N SER A 300 -9.14 -0.15 5.23
CA SER A 300 -10.06 0.69 6.01
C SER A 300 -11.01 -0.20 6.82
N VAL A 301 -11.15 0.09 8.12
CA VAL A 301 -12.16 -0.52 8.99
C VAL A 301 -13.14 0.57 9.39
N VAL A 302 -14.35 0.53 8.83
CA VAL A 302 -15.39 1.52 9.12
C VAL A 302 -15.86 1.39 10.56
N ASP A 303 -15.89 2.50 11.29
CA ASP A 303 -16.48 2.62 12.62
C ASP A 303 -17.97 3.00 12.46
N GLY A 304 -18.83 1.99 12.45
CA GLY A 304 -20.28 2.18 12.25
C GLY A 304 -20.95 2.98 13.35
N LEU A 305 -20.41 2.95 14.57
CA LEU A 305 -20.92 3.74 15.70
C LEU A 305 -20.67 5.24 15.55
N SER A 306 -19.66 5.62 14.75
CA SER A 306 -19.28 7.02 14.51
C SER A 306 -19.90 7.62 13.26
N THR A 307 -20.73 6.87 12.51
CA THR A 307 -21.45 7.38 11.33
C THR A 307 -22.51 8.39 11.74
N MET A 308 -22.56 9.51 11.03
CA MET A 308 -23.57 10.56 11.25
C MET A 308 -24.14 11.04 9.93
N VAL A 309 -25.41 11.45 9.93
CA VAL A 309 -26.04 12.13 8.80
C VAL A 309 -26.78 13.38 9.31
N VAL A 310 -26.45 14.54 8.77
CA VAL A 310 -27.06 15.83 9.10
C VAL A 310 -27.87 16.32 7.90
N GLY A 311 -29.08 16.79 8.14
CA GLY A 311 -29.95 17.35 7.09
C GLY A 311 -30.32 16.37 5.97
N GLY A 312 -30.09 15.06 6.19
CA GLY A 312 -30.43 14.00 5.25
C GLY A 312 -29.52 13.90 4.02
N ASN A 313 -28.39 14.62 3.99
CA ASN A 313 -27.44 14.56 2.86
C ASN A 313 -26.00 14.96 3.20
N MET A 314 -25.69 15.36 4.42
CA MET A 314 -24.32 15.54 4.86
C MET A 314 -23.93 14.34 5.73
N ALA A 315 -23.24 13.38 5.12
CA ALA A 315 -22.78 12.17 5.80
C ALA A 315 -21.35 12.33 6.33
N ARG A 316 -21.11 11.83 7.54
CA ARG A 316 -19.79 11.65 8.12
C ARG A 316 -19.55 10.16 8.29
N VAL A 317 -18.41 9.68 7.78
CA VAL A 317 -17.94 8.30 7.94
C VAL A 317 -16.54 8.36 8.58
N VAL A 318 -16.35 7.57 9.63
CA VAL A 318 -15.06 7.42 10.31
C VAL A 318 -14.53 6.02 10.03
N SER A 319 -13.22 5.89 9.82
CA SER A 319 -12.58 4.59 9.69
C SER A 319 -11.18 4.57 10.28
N TRP A 320 -10.73 3.37 10.64
CA TRP A 320 -9.42 3.07 11.18
C TRP A 320 -8.57 2.35 10.15
N TYR A 321 -7.26 2.61 10.14
CA TYR A 321 -6.32 1.89 9.30
C TYR A 321 -4.94 1.83 9.95
N ASP A 322 -4.35 0.63 9.96
CA ASP A 322 -2.94 0.51 10.30
C ASP A 322 -2.11 1.03 9.12
N ASN A 323 -1.60 2.25 9.24
CA ASN A 323 -0.95 2.97 8.15
C ASN A 323 0.35 2.32 7.64
N GLU A 324 0.90 1.33 8.34
CA GLU A 324 2.06 0.55 7.92
C GLU A 324 1.65 -0.86 7.47
N TRP A 325 0.94 -1.61 8.32
CA TRP A 325 0.59 -3.01 8.05
C TRP A 325 -0.43 -3.15 6.91
N SER A 326 -1.53 -2.40 6.97
CA SER A 326 -2.55 -2.48 5.91
C SER A 326 -1.98 -2.05 4.56
N TYR A 327 -1.20 -0.97 4.57
CA TYR A 327 -0.55 -0.47 3.36
C TYR A 327 0.45 -1.49 2.77
N SER A 328 1.26 -2.11 3.61
CA SER A 328 2.20 -3.16 3.22
C SER A 328 1.48 -4.41 2.71
N SER A 329 0.32 -4.73 3.27
CA SER A 329 -0.55 -5.80 2.76
C SER A 329 -1.05 -5.50 1.35
N ARG A 330 -1.41 -4.24 1.05
CA ARG A 330 -1.81 -3.81 -0.32
C ARG A 330 -0.67 -3.88 -1.32
N ILE A 331 0.55 -3.54 -0.91
CA ILE A 331 1.74 -3.71 -1.76
C ILE A 331 1.94 -5.19 -2.10
N ALA A 332 1.80 -6.08 -1.11
CA ALA A 332 1.91 -7.52 -1.33
C ALA A 332 0.79 -8.06 -2.24
N ASP A 333 -0.45 -7.61 -2.04
CA ASP A 333 -1.58 -7.98 -2.89
C ASP A 333 -1.39 -7.52 -4.33
N LEU A 334 -0.93 -6.28 -4.53
CA LEU A 334 -0.66 -5.76 -5.86
C LEU A 334 0.43 -6.56 -6.57
N ALA A 335 1.51 -6.94 -5.87
CA ALA A 335 2.57 -7.75 -6.45
C ALA A 335 2.05 -9.13 -6.90
N LEU A 336 1.22 -9.78 -6.09
CA LEU A 336 0.61 -11.07 -6.42
C LEU A 336 -0.44 -10.94 -7.54
N TYR A 337 -1.24 -9.87 -7.52
CA TYR A 337 -2.22 -9.57 -8.58
C TYR A 337 -1.54 -9.38 -9.95
N ILE A 338 -0.43 -8.66 -10.00
CA ILE A 338 0.38 -8.50 -11.22
C ILE A 338 0.76 -9.87 -11.77
N LYS A 339 1.29 -10.77 -10.93
CA LYS A 339 1.70 -12.12 -11.35
C LYS A 339 0.52 -12.92 -11.90
N MET A 340 -0.61 -12.90 -11.20
CA MET A 340 -1.83 -13.58 -11.62
C MET A 340 -2.26 -13.10 -13.02
N ARG A 341 -2.33 -11.77 -13.23
CA ARG A 341 -2.74 -11.20 -14.52
C ARG A 341 -1.77 -11.51 -15.66
N GLU A 342 -0.46 -11.58 -15.39
CA GLU A 342 0.54 -12.00 -16.39
C GLU A 342 0.39 -13.47 -16.77
N MET A 343 0.04 -14.33 -15.82
CA MET A 343 -0.22 -15.74 -16.11
C MET A 343 -1.47 -15.91 -16.96
N GLU A 344 -2.57 -15.23 -16.62
CA GLU A 344 -3.82 -15.25 -17.41
C GLU A 344 -3.58 -14.80 -18.86
N GLU A 345 -2.80 -13.72 -19.07
CA GLU A 345 -2.48 -13.22 -20.42
C GLU A 345 -1.65 -14.25 -21.21
N ARG A 346 -0.66 -14.89 -20.59
CA ARG A 346 0.15 -15.96 -21.23
C ARG A 346 -0.69 -17.17 -21.61
N GLU A 347 -1.57 -17.62 -20.73
CA GLU A 347 -2.47 -18.74 -21.00
C GLU A 347 -3.41 -18.43 -22.15
N ALA A 348 -3.97 -17.22 -22.21
CA ALA A 348 -4.84 -16.76 -23.30
C ALA A 348 -4.09 -16.74 -24.64
N MET A 349 -2.83 -16.26 -24.66
CA MET A 349 -2.00 -16.26 -25.87
C MET A 349 -1.70 -17.69 -26.36
N VAL A 350 -1.40 -18.63 -25.47
CA VAL A 350 -1.14 -20.04 -25.83
C VAL A 350 -2.40 -20.70 -26.36
N ALA A 351 -3.57 -20.44 -25.78
CA ALA A 351 -4.84 -20.98 -26.23
C ALA A 351 -5.25 -20.43 -27.60
N GLY A 352 -5.02 -19.12 -27.86
CA GLY A 352 -5.27 -18.47 -29.15
C GLY A 352 -4.38 -19.03 -30.27
N GLY A 353 -3.08 -19.17 -30.05
CA GLY A 353 -2.12 -19.67 -31.03
C GLY A 353 -2.25 -21.17 -31.36
N ARG A 354 -3.04 -21.93 -30.59
CA ARG A 354 -3.42 -23.32 -30.91
C ARG A 354 -4.60 -23.37 -31.87
N ARG A 355 -5.51 -22.41 -31.85
CA ARG A 355 -6.65 -22.35 -32.80
C ARG A 355 -6.21 -22.01 -34.22
N ASP A 356 -5.26 -21.08 -34.36
CA ASP A 356 -4.74 -20.66 -35.68
C ASP A 356 -3.86 -21.73 -36.39
N ARG A 357 -3.51 -22.84 -35.74
CA ARG A 357 -2.75 -23.96 -36.32
C ARG A 357 -3.62 -25.15 -36.69
N CYS A 358 -4.91 -25.08 -36.43
CA CYS A 358 -5.88 -26.14 -36.75
C CYS A 358 -6.85 -25.75 -37.89
N GLU A 359 -6.72 -24.54 -38.44
CA GLU A 359 -7.32 -24.10 -39.70
C GLU A 359 -6.26 -24.13 -40.82
#